data_4fec68c4e07468a5a6741223a4e2524f
#
_entry.id   4fec68c4e07468a5a6741223a4e2524f
#
_cell.length_a   1.000
_cell.length_b   1.000
_cell.length_c   1.000
_cell.angle_alpha   90.00
_cell.angle_beta   90.00
_cell.angle_gamma   90.00
#
_symmetry.space_group_name_H-M   'P 1'
#
loop_
_entity.id
_entity.type
_entity.pdbx_description
1 polymer ?
#
loop_
_entity_poly.entity_id
_entity_poly.type
_entity_poly.pdbx_seq_one_letter_code
_entity_poly.pdbx_strand_id
1 'polypeptide(L)'
;MKKRIWLLLLIVFASILLTGCALQTVDEMYALPKRSKEYDSLQSAIDSAMYGLSYSAPVSGENQQTVQMADLDGDGVEEYIVFAQGNSANPLQVLIFRQEEDGTCRLMEVIQSNGSAFEQVEYVQMDNAPGYELVVGRQLSDQVLRSVSVYSFSSGSAEQLMMVGYSKFITCDLNDDGCSELMVILPGESETGTGSAVLYRMQDGNIERSVEVNVSEDATHIRRITVGRLLGGTPAVFVASAVNNSAIVTDVFAWRNDRFSNISYSRESDTSVQTLRNYYVYAEDIDGDGVMELPSLITMKRVFPEQEGKQKFLIRWFAMDLEGREMDKFFTFHNYLGGWYMQLASSWAPRVSVDQDGGRYTFYVW
;
A
#
# COMPACT_ATOMS: atom_id res chain seq x y z
N MET A 1 68.17 -38.71 -4.53
CA MET A 1 67.76 -37.39 -5.08
C MET A 1 66.24 -37.14 -5.03
N LYS A 2 65.36 -38.02 -5.47
CA LYS A 2 63.90 -37.84 -5.51
C LYS A 2 63.25 -37.50 -4.12
N LYS A 3 63.64 -38.15 -3.03
CA LYS A 3 63.13 -37.88 -1.69
C LYS A 3 63.44 -36.47 -1.15
N ARG A 4 64.60 -35.88 -1.51
CA ARG A 4 65.00 -34.52 -1.12
C ARG A 4 64.20 -33.46 -1.89
N ILE A 5 63.84 -33.72 -3.14
CA ILE A 5 63.02 -32.81 -3.96
C ILE A 5 61.58 -32.75 -3.43
N TRP A 6 61.05 -33.91 -3.02
CA TRP A 6 59.70 -33.97 -2.44
C TRP A 6 59.62 -33.23 -1.07
N LEU A 7 60.67 -33.30 -0.28
CA LEU A 7 60.73 -32.58 1.03
C LEU A 7 60.83 -31.07 0.81
N LEU A 8 61.56 -30.61 -0.20
CA LEU A 8 61.66 -29.19 -0.56
C LEU A 8 60.30 -28.65 -1.10
N LEU A 9 59.59 -29.43 -1.91
CA LEU A 9 58.24 -29.08 -2.42
C LEU A 9 57.23 -29.00 -1.28
N LEU A 10 57.34 -29.88 -0.28
CA LEU A 10 56.43 -29.90 0.87
C LEU A 10 56.69 -28.69 1.82
N ILE A 11 57.94 -28.27 1.98
CA ILE A 11 58.34 -27.06 2.73
C ILE A 11 57.86 -25.78 2.01
N VAL A 12 57.99 -25.71 0.69
CA VAL A 12 57.50 -24.58 -0.12
C VAL A 12 55.96 -24.51 -0.07
N PHE A 13 55.29 -25.66 -0.15
CA PHE A 13 53.83 -25.70 -0.01
C PHE A 13 53.35 -25.32 1.39
N ALA A 14 54.04 -25.76 2.44
CA ALA A 14 53.75 -25.36 3.83
C ALA A 14 53.99 -23.88 4.09
N SER A 15 55.03 -23.28 3.47
CA SER A 15 55.31 -21.82 3.61
C SER A 15 54.24 -20.97 2.87
N ILE A 16 53.64 -21.45 1.76
CA ILE A 16 52.55 -20.77 1.06
C ILE A 16 51.25 -20.81 1.88
N LEU A 17 51.01 -21.88 2.64
CA LEU A 17 49.85 -21.98 3.54
C LEU A 17 50.00 -21.11 4.81
N LEU A 18 51.17 -20.71 5.19
CA LEU A 18 51.42 -19.87 6.36
C LEU A 18 51.40 -18.36 6.05
N THR A 19 51.36 -17.95 4.77
CA THR A 19 51.25 -16.55 4.37
C THR A 19 49.82 -16.06 4.18
N GLY A 20 48.81 -16.88 4.47
CA GLY A 20 47.41 -16.62 4.22
C GLY A 20 46.62 -15.84 5.28
N CYS A 21 47.28 -15.34 6.34
CA CYS A 21 46.66 -14.38 7.27
C CYS A 21 47.41 -13.06 7.21
N ALA A 22 46.97 -12.15 6.35
CA ALA A 22 47.22 -10.73 6.60
C ALA A 22 46.51 -10.41 7.92
N LEU A 23 47.27 -10.35 9.01
CA LEU A 23 46.79 -9.85 10.30
C LEU A 23 46.38 -8.40 10.07
N GLN A 24 45.09 -8.16 9.87
CA GLN A 24 44.54 -6.82 10.04
C GLN A 24 44.91 -6.38 11.44
N THR A 25 45.55 -5.23 11.56
CA THR A 25 45.89 -4.67 12.86
C THR A 25 44.60 -4.43 13.66
N VAL A 26 44.67 -4.55 14.97
CA VAL A 26 43.51 -4.31 15.85
C VAL A 26 42.91 -2.92 15.56
N ASP A 27 43.72 -1.94 15.23
CA ASP A 27 43.29 -0.59 14.83
C ASP A 27 42.50 -0.57 13.52
N GLU A 28 42.81 -1.47 12.56
CA GLU A 28 41.99 -1.58 11.33
C GLU A 28 40.65 -2.26 11.59
N MET A 29 40.54 -3.15 12.59
CA MET A 29 39.27 -3.78 12.98
C MET A 29 38.32 -2.81 13.72
N TYR A 30 38.88 -1.76 14.36
CA TYR A 30 38.10 -0.70 15.01
C TYR A 30 37.98 0.57 14.15
N ALA A 31 38.58 0.61 12.96
CA ALA A 31 38.37 1.70 12.03
C ALA A 31 36.91 1.70 11.56
N LEU A 32 36.20 2.78 11.80
CA LEU A 32 34.89 2.96 11.24
C LEU A 32 34.97 2.79 9.72
N PRO A 33 33.97 2.15 9.08
CA PRO A 33 33.91 2.05 7.62
C PRO A 33 34.14 3.43 7.01
N LYS A 34 35.11 3.56 6.11
CA LYS A 34 35.30 4.82 5.39
C LYS A 34 34.03 5.02 4.51
N ARG A 35 33.42 6.17 4.66
CA ARG A 35 32.32 6.58 3.80
C ARG A 35 32.81 6.64 2.35
N SER A 36 31.92 6.28 1.40
CA SER A 36 32.25 6.46 -0.01
C SER A 36 32.32 7.96 -0.33
N LYS A 37 33.09 8.33 -1.35
CA LYS A 37 33.15 9.74 -1.80
C LYS A 37 31.78 10.24 -2.29
N GLU A 38 30.99 9.34 -2.87
CA GLU A 38 29.63 9.57 -3.31
C GLU A 38 28.73 9.96 -2.15
N TYR A 39 28.80 9.20 -1.03
CA TYR A 39 28.05 9.53 0.18
C TYR A 39 28.42 10.89 0.75
N ASP A 40 29.74 11.23 0.80
CA ASP A 40 30.19 12.53 1.31
C ASP A 40 29.74 13.67 0.39
N SER A 41 29.70 13.44 -0.94
CA SER A 41 29.19 14.41 -1.92
C SER A 41 27.69 14.63 -1.74
N LEU A 42 26.89 13.55 -1.65
CA LEU A 42 25.45 13.61 -1.40
C LEU A 42 25.15 14.35 -0.09
N GLN A 43 25.82 13.97 1.01
CA GLN A 43 25.61 14.62 2.30
C GLN A 43 25.90 16.12 2.23
N SER A 44 26.98 16.52 1.55
CA SER A 44 27.34 17.93 1.39
C SER A 44 26.32 18.71 0.55
N ALA A 45 25.78 18.09 -0.50
CA ALA A 45 24.72 18.67 -1.33
C ALA A 45 23.43 18.85 -0.52
N ILE A 46 23.01 17.82 0.23
CA ILE A 46 21.83 17.86 1.10
C ILE A 46 22.03 18.94 2.18
N ASP A 47 23.15 18.97 2.92
CA ASP A 47 23.41 19.94 3.99
C ASP A 47 23.32 21.37 3.47
N SER A 48 23.82 21.62 2.24
CA SER A 48 23.75 22.91 1.59
C SER A 48 22.32 23.33 1.23
N ALA A 49 21.53 22.40 0.70
CA ALA A 49 20.14 22.66 0.28
C ALA A 49 19.19 22.76 1.49
N MET A 50 19.50 22.05 2.58
CA MET A 50 18.71 22.04 3.82
C MET A 50 18.89 23.27 4.71
N TYR A 51 19.65 24.28 4.25
CA TYR A 51 19.83 25.49 5.05
C TYR A 51 18.51 26.18 5.34
N GLY A 52 18.14 26.28 6.63
CA GLY A 52 16.87 26.86 7.08
C GLY A 52 15.65 25.92 6.93
N LEU A 53 15.87 24.68 6.57
CA LEU A 53 14.86 23.63 6.47
C LEU A 53 15.05 22.57 7.56
N SER A 54 14.01 21.79 7.81
CA SER A 54 14.03 20.57 8.62
C SER A 54 13.50 19.40 7.81
N TYR A 55 13.97 18.20 8.11
CA TYR A 55 13.41 17.00 7.51
C TYR A 55 11.93 16.81 7.87
N SER A 56 11.13 16.38 6.92
CA SER A 56 9.69 16.15 7.08
C SER A 56 9.26 14.92 6.31
N ALA A 57 9.43 13.75 6.93
CA ALA A 57 9.05 12.47 6.31
C ALA A 57 7.53 12.37 6.06
N PRO A 58 7.09 11.62 5.03
CA PRO A 58 5.69 11.23 4.90
C PRO A 58 5.21 10.43 6.11
N VAL A 59 3.97 10.68 6.55
CA VAL A 59 3.43 10.11 7.80
C VAL A 59 2.69 8.79 7.61
N SER A 60 2.42 8.40 6.36
CA SER A 60 1.72 7.15 6.02
C SER A 60 2.22 6.56 4.70
N GLY A 61 1.70 5.38 4.31
CA GLY A 61 2.16 4.63 3.14
C GLY A 61 3.43 3.83 3.41
N GLU A 62 4.05 3.33 2.36
CA GLU A 62 5.27 2.52 2.45
C GLU A 62 6.54 3.38 2.48
N ASN A 63 6.52 4.54 1.85
CA ASN A 63 7.64 5.45 1.67
C ASN A 63 7.67 6.52 2.77
N GLN A 64 8.09 6.14 3.99
CA GLN A 64 8.11 7.03 5.17
C GLN A 64 9.51 7.54 5.54
N GLN A 65 10.52 7.32 4.71
CA GLN A 65 11.87 7.82 4.95
C GLN A 65 11.98 9.29 4.54
N THR A 66 12.85 10.05 5.20
CA THR A 66 13.15 11.46 4.86
C THR A 66 13.98 11.59 3.59
N VAL A 67 14.75 10.56 3.25
CA VAL A 67 15.55 10.43 2.02
C VAL A 67 15.12 9.14 1.35
N GLN A 68 14.70 9.21 0.12
CA GLN A 68 14.23 8.09 -0.69
C GLN A 68 14.99 8.07 -2.01
N MET A 69 14.86 6.99 -2.77
CA MET A 69 15.51 6.84 -4.07
C MET A 69 14.50 6.29 -5.08
N ALA A 70 14.50 6.84 -6.27
CA ALA A 70 13.73 6.37 -7.41
C ALA A 70 14.33 6.90 -8.71
N ASP A 71 14.26 6.14 -9.79
CA ASP A 71 14.60 6.57 -11.14
C ASP A 71 13.41 7.37 -11.72
N LEU A 72 13.45 8.70 -11.54
CA LEU A 72 12.34 9.58 -11.90
C LEU A 72 12.34 9.95 -13.40
N ASP A 73 13.49 10.05 -14.03
CA ASP A 73 13.59 10.46 -15.42
C ASP A 73 13.88 9.32 -16.40
N GLY A 74 14.02 8.09 -15.88
CA GLY A 74 14.15 6.87 -16.68
C GLY A 74 15.51 6.67 -17.32
N ASP A 75 16.55 7.28 -16.78
CA ASP A 75 17.92 7.13 -17.30
C ASP A 75 18.64 5.86 -16.76
N GLY A 76 17.99 5.15 -15.83
CA GLY A 76 18.48 3.94 -15.17
C GLY A 76 19.35 4.22 -13.94
N VAL A 77 19.44 5.47 -13.50
CA VAL A 77 20.12 5.90 -12.27
C VAL A 77 19.09 6.53 -11.34
N GLU A 78 19.01 6.03 -10.10
CA GLU A 78 18.06 6.57 -9.12
C GLU A 78 18.47 7.97 -8.63
N GLU A 79 17.52 8.91 -8.60
CA GLU A 79 17.64 10.18 -7.92
C GLU A 79 17.46 10.02 -6.42
N TYR A 80 18.10 10.93 -5.64
CA TYR A 80 17.84 11.04 -4.20
C TYR A 80 16.76 12.10 -3.95
N ILE A 81 15.68 11.71 -3.32
CA ILE A 81 14.52 12.54 -3.03
C ILE A 81 14.46 12.83 -1.54
N VAL A 82 14.57 14.10 -1.15
CA VAL A 82 14.59 14.55 0.24
C VAL A 82 13.34 15.34 0.56
N PHE A 83 12.61 14.91 1.58
CA PHE A 83 11.41 15.59 2.07
C PHE A 83 11.76 16.54 3.21
N ALA A 84 11.44 17.81 3.02
CA ALA A 84 11.80 18.88 3.91
C ALA A 84 10.66 19.87 4.16
N GLN A 85 10.77 20.59 5.26
CA GLN A 85 9.83 21.65 5.64
C GLN A 85 10.58 22.91 6.09
N GLY A 86 10.11 24.06 5.63
CA GLY A 86 10.62 25.40 6.00
C GLY A 86 9.52 26.28 6.61
N ASN A 87 9.83 27.59 6.71
CA ASN A 87 8.95 28.60 7.29
C ASN A 87 8.39 29.59 6.26
N SER A 88 8.25 29.17 4.99
CA SER A 88 7.70 30.01 3.92
C SER A 88 6.19 29.82 3.74
N ALA A 89 5.59 30.56 2.81
CA ALA A 89 4.19 30.36 2.40
C ALA A 89 3.96 28.98 1.76
N ASN A 90 4.99 28.39 1.15
CA ASN A 90 5.04 27.04 0.64
C ASN A 90 6.07 26.24 1.45
N PRO A 91 5.73 25.78 2.67
CA PRO A 91 6.71 25.24 3.59
C PRO A 91 7.20 23.85 3.22
N LEU A 92 6.39 23.05 2.53
CA LEU A 92 6.76 21.70 2.13
C LEU A 92 7.62 21.73 0.87
N GLN A 93 8.77 21.06 0.92
CA GLN A 93 9.73 21.01 -0.18
C GLN A 93 10.15 19.57 -0.44
N VAL A 94 10.10 19.16 -1.71
CA VAL A 94 10.73 17.93 -2.20
C VAL A 94 11.98 18.37 -2.95
N LEU A 95 13.15 18.00 -2.41
CA LEU A 95 14.45 18.32 -2.99
C LEU A 95 14.94 17.07 -3.72
N ILE A 96 15.24 17.19 -5.01
CA ILE A 96 15.65 16.08 -5.87
C ILE A 96 17.10 16.30 -6.26
N PHE A 97 17.94 15.30 -5.96
CA PHE A 97 19.38 15.33 -6.24
C PHE A 97 19.71 14.23 -7.21
N ARG A 98 20.61 14.56 -8.15
CA ARG A 98 21.18 13.60 -9.10
C ARG A 98 22.66 13.41 -8.83
N GLN A 99 23.13 12.19 -9.00
CA GLN A 99 24.53 11.86 -9.05
C GLN A 99 25.06 12.03 -10.49
N GLU A 100 26.12 12.80 -10.65
CA GLU A 100 26.80 12.99 -11.93
C GLU A 100 27.83 11.87 -12.17
N GLU A 101 28.27 11.72 -13.42
CA GLU A 101 29.25 10.68 -13.82
C GLU A 101 30.57 10.75 -13.04
N ASP A 102 30.98 11.94 -12.55
CA ASP A 102 32.18 12.14 -11.75
C ASP A 102 32.02 11.76 -10.27
N GLY A 103 30.83 11.27 -9.87
CA GLY A 103 30.48 10.90 -8.50
C GLY A 103 30.08 12.09 -7.62
N THR A 104 29.99 13.31 -8.17
CA THR A 104 29.43 14.45 -7.45
C THR A 104 27.90 14.39 -7.44
N CYS A 105 27.30 14.89 -6.35
CA CYS A 105 25.85 14.99 -6.23
C CYS A 105 25.42 16.44 -6.25
N ARG A 106 24.39 16.78 -7.02
CA ARG A 106 23.86 18.14 -7.07
C ARG A 106 22.35 18.17 -6.98
N LEU A 107 21.84 19.28 -6.44
CA LEU A 107 20.41 19.58 -6.46
C LEU A 107 19.95 19.80 -7.92
N MET A 108 19.02 19.00 -8.37
CA MET A 108 18.43 19.05 -9.71
C MET A 108 17.15 19.89 -9.71
N GLU A 109 16.25 19.64 -8.74
CA GLU A 109 14.92 20.23 -8.72
C GLU A 109 14.43 20.48 -7.29
N VAL A 110 13.57 21.48 -7.10
CA VAL A 110 12.90 21.79 -5.84
C VAL A 110 11.41 21.97 -6.09
N ILE A 111 10.60 21.03 -5.67
CA ILE A 111 9.15 21.15 -5.71
C ILE A 111 8.68 21.79 -4.40
N GLN A 112 8.17 23.01 -4.49
CA GLN A 112 7.62 23.72 -3.33
C GLN A 112 6.10 23.63 -3.31
N SER A 113 5.53 23.39 -2.15
CA SER A 113 4.09 23.29 -2.00
C SER A 113 3.60 23.80 -0.65
N ASN A 114 2.36 24.25 -0.63
CA ASN A 114 1.66 24.55 0.62
C ASN A 114 1.31 23.26 1.37
N GLY A 115 1.04 23.39 2.64
CA GLY A 115 0.63 22.27 3.51
C GLY A 115 1.36 22.26 4.84
N SER A 116 0.91 21.39 5.73
CA SER A 116 1.47 21.20 7.08
C SER A 116 2.29 19.92 7.21
N ALA A 117 2.05 18.92 6.36
CA ALA A 117 2.79 17.65 6.35
C ALA A 117 2.66 16.94 4.99
N PHE A 118 3.65 16.11 4.67
CA PHE A 118 3.52 15.07 3.67
C PHE A 118 2.72 13.91 4.29
N GLU A 119 1.64 13.48 3.64
CA GLU A 119 0.79 12.40 4.14
C GLU A 119 1.29 11.04 3.61
N GLN A 120 1.34 10.89 2.29
CA GLN A 120 1.71 9.64 1.60
C GLN A 120 2.44 9.98 0.30
N VAL A 121 3.47 9.21 -0.02
CA VAL A 121 4.27 9.37 -1.24
C VAL A 121 4.40 8.02 -1.92
N GLU A 122 4.23 8.01 -3.24
CA GLU A 122 4.34 6.83 -4.08
C GLU A 122 5.16 7.14 -5.33
N TYR A 123 5.91 6.17 -5.81
CA TYR A 123 6.61 6.17 -7.09
C TYR A 123 5.93 5.14 -7.98
N VAL A 124 5.32 5.58 -9.06
CA VAL A 124 4.43 4.73 -9.86
C VAL A 124 4.74 4.86 -11.34
N GLN A 125 4.63 3.76 -12.05
CA GLN A 125 4.68 3.72 -13.49
C GLN A 125 3.27 3.96 -14.02
N MET A 126 2.94 5.20 -14.44
CA MET A 126 1.61 5.54 -14.93
C MET A 126 1.47 5.46 -16.45
N ASP A 127 2.59 5.37 -17.17
CA ASP A 127 2.62 5.16 -18.62
C ASP A 127 3.73 4.16 -18.99
N ASN A 128 3.95 3.92 -20.28
CA ASN A 128 5.00 3.02 -20.73
C ASN A 128 6.36 3.73 -20.97
N ALA A 129 6.48 5.00 -20.57
CA ALA A 129 7.76 5.71 -20.66
C ALA A 129 8.72 5.23 -19.56
N PRO A 130 10.03 5.32 -19.76
CA PRO A 130 10.98 5.09 -18.67
C PRO A 130 10.80 6.13 -17.54
N GLY A 131 11.10 5.72 -16.31
CA GLY A 131 10.98 6.57 -15.12
C GLY A 131 9.67 6.36 -14.36
N TYR A 132 9.60 6.96 -13.18
CA TYR A 132 8.42 6.89 -12.33
C TYR A 132 7.79 8.27 -12.14
N GLU A 133 6.47 8.33 -12.18
CA GLU A 133 5.75 9.49 -11.67
C GLU A 133 5.81 9.52 -10.14
N LEU A 134 6.01 10.73 -9.62
CA LEU A 134 5.99 11.01 -8.19
C LEU A 134 4.61 11.46 -7.76
N VAL A 135 3.92 10.65 -6.96
CA VAL A 135 2.60 10.95 -6.37
C VAL A 135 2.80 11.44 -4.95
N VAL A 136 2.38 12.69 -4.66
CA VAL A 136 2.58 13.33 -3.36
C VAL A 136 1.25 13.73 -2.74
N GLY A 137 0.85 13.02 -1.70
CA GLY A 137 -0.27 13.37 -0.83
C GLY A 137 0.17 14.30 0.29
N ARG A 138 -0.56 15.38 0.52
CA ARG A 138 -0.25 16.42 1.51
C ARG A 138 -1.44 16.76 2.36
N GLN A 139 -1.21 17.07 3.62
CA GLN A 139 -2.17 17.70 4.50
C GLN A 139 -2.06 19.22 4.32
N LEU A 140 -3.16 19.88 3.94
CA LEU A 140 -3.16 21.33 3.65
C LEU A 140 -3.34 22.18 4.90
N SER A 141 -4.05 21.66 5.90
CA SER A 141 -4.29 22.35 7.17
C SER A 141 -4.62 21.36 8.28
N ASP A 142 -4.63 21.80 9.52
CA ASP A 142 -5.06 21.02 10.69
C ASP A 142 -6.54 20.57 10.61
N GLN A 143 -7.31 21.15 9.69
CA GLN A 143 -8.73 20.82 9.46
C GLN A 143 -8.94 19.70 8.44
N VAL A 144 -7.97 18.79 8.29
CA VAL A 144 -8.12 17.54 7.49
C VAL A 144 -8.29 17.75 5.97
N LEU A 145 -8.06 18.95 5.45
CA LEU A 145 -8.00 19.15 4.01
C LEU A 145 -6.71 18.53 3.46
N ARG A 146 -6.84 17.67 2.48
CA ARG A 146 -5.73 16.98 1.82
C ARG A 146 -5.73 17.23 0.33
N SER A 147 -4.56 17.25 -0.30
CA SER A 147 -4.42 17.24 -1.74
C SER A 147 -3.37 16.23 -2.18
N VAL A 148 -3.61 15.57 -3.31
CA VAL A 148 -2.64 14.73 -4.00
C VAL A 148 -2.24 15.40 -5.29
N SER A 149 -0.94 15.41 -5.58
CA SER A 149 -0.35 15.88 -6.83
C SER A 149 0.43 14.75 -7.49
N VAL A 150 0.43 14.72 -8.80
CA VAL A 150 1.26 13.83 -9.62
C VAL A 150 2.26 14.67 -10.39
N TYR A 151 3.53 14.28 -10.35
CA TYR A 151 4.63 14.92 -11.06
C TYR A 151 5.31 13.93 -12.00
N SER A 152 5.59 14.35 -13.24
CA SER A 152 6.45 13.63 -14.17
C SER A 152 7.76 14.38 -14.37
N PHE A 153 8.81 13.64 -14.71
CA PHE A 153 10.16 14.15 -14.97
C PHE A 153 10.65 13.85 -16.39
N SER A 154 9.78 13.32 -17.23
CA SER A 154 10.08 12.95 -18.62
C SER A 154 10.66 14.09 -19.47
N SER A 155 10.40 15.34 -19.13
CA SER A 155 10.96 16.54 -19.77
C SER A 155 12.33 16.97 -19.19
N GLY A 156 12.88 16.24 -18.20
CA GLY A 156 14.11 16.59 -17.49
C GLY A 156 13.94 17.62 -16.36
N SER A 157 12.70 18.01 -16.05
CA SER A 157 12.32 18.84 -14.91
C SER A 157 10.97 18.38 -14.36
N ALA A 158 10.65 18.74 -13.11
CA ALA A 158 9.37 18.41 -12.51
C ALA A 158 8.21 19.12 -13.20
N GLU A 159 7.31 18.39 -13.81
CA GLU A 159 6.05 18.89 -14.35
C GLU A 159 4.89 18.37 -13.51
N GLN A 160 4.09 19.28 -12.95
CA GLN A 160 2.89 18.89 -12.21
C GLN A 160 1.76 18.58 -13.19
N LEU A 161 1.43 17.30 -13.33
CA LEU A 161 0.40 16.82 -14.25
C LEU A 161 -1.01 17.03 -13.70
N MET A 162 -1.20 16.89 -12.37
CA MET A 162 -2.48 17.12 -11.72
C MET A 162 -2.33 17.49 -10.25
N MET A 163 -3.39 18.08 -9.72
CA MET A 163 -3.61 18.26 -8.28
C MET A 163 -5.10 18.22 -7.98
N VAL A 164 -5.50 17.41 -6.98
CA VAL A 164 -6.90 17.28 -6.56
C VAL A 164 -7.00 17.09 -5.05
N GLY A 165 -8.09 17.58 -4.45
CA GLY A 165 -8.43 17.28 -3.07
C GLY A 165 -8.82 15.79 -2.90
N TYR A 166 -8.47 15.19 -1.77
CA TYR A 166 -8.78 13.78 -1.51
C TYR A 166 -9.06 13.50 -0.04
N SER A 167 -9.74 12.39 0.22
CA SER A 167 -9.84 11.78 1.54
C SER A 167 -8.91 10.58 1.67
N LYS A 168 -8.85 9.74 0.66
CA LYS A 168 -7.92 8.63 0.51
C LYS A 168 -7.54 8.47 -0.95
N PHE A 169 -6.34 7.96 -1.23
CA PHE A 169 -5.96 7.51 -2.56
C PHE A 169 -5.17 6.20 -2.49
N ILE A 170 -5.10 5.51 -3.60
CA ILE A 170 -4.28 4.33 -3.83
C ILE A 170 -3.86 4.27 -5.29
N THR A 171 -2.68 3.73 -5.54
CA THR A 171 -2.17 3.45 -6.88
C THR A 171 -2.22 1.96 -7.16
N CYS A 172 -2.68 1.56 -8.32
CA CYS A 172 -2.72 0.16 -8.75
C CYS A 172 -2.98 0.08 -10.25
N ASP A 173 -2.52 -1.00 -10.88
CA ASP A 173 -2.91 -1.38 -12.24
C ASP A 173 -4.29 -2.07 -12.18
N LEU A 174 -5.34 -1.30 -12.45
CA LEU A 174 -6.73 -1.75 -12.33
C LEU A 174 -7.27 -2.32 -13.65
N ASN A 175 -6.65 -1.98 -14.77
CA ASN A 175 -7.07 -2.44 -16.09
C ASN A 175 -6.17 -3.55 -16.65
N ASP A 176 -5.10 -3.92 -15.91
CA ASP A 176 -4.12 -4.98 -16.21
C ASP A 176 -3.32 -4.69 -17.51
N ASP A 177 -3.01 -3.40 -17.78
CA ASP A 177 -2.21 -2.96 -18.94
C ASP A 177 -0.73 -2.77 -18.64
N GLY A 178 -0.33 -2.96 -17.39
CA GLY A 178 1.04 -2.82 -16.88
C GLY A 178 1.38 -1.42 -16.39
N CYS A 179 0.46 -0.46 -16.50
CA CYS A 179 0.58 0.87 -15.94
C CYS A 179 -0.33 1.04 -14.73
N SER A 180 0.09 1.82 -13.76
CA SER A 180 -0.72 2.07 -12.56
C SER A 180 -1.64 3.27 -12.77
N GLU A 181 -2.88 3.13 -12.35
CA GLU A 181 -3.80 4.24 -12.18
C GLU A 181 -3.78 4.78 -10.75
N LEU A 182 -4.19 6.03 -10.61
CA LEU A 182 -4.43 6.67 -9.32
C LEU A 182 -5.94 6.70 -9.03
N MET A 183 -6.40 5.86 -8.11
CA MET A 183 -7.76 5.93 -7.59
C MET A 183 -7.82 6.90 -6.42
N VAL A 184 -8.70 7.89 -6.52
CA VAL A 184 -8.91 8.92 -5.51
C VAL A 184 -10.33 8.83 -4.96
N ILE A 185 -10.47 8.79 -3.65
CA ILE A 185 -11.76 8.90 -2.97
C ILE A 185 -11.93 10.35 -2.53
N LEU A 186 -12.95 10.98 -3.06
CA LEU A 186 -13.32 12.36 -2.78
C LEU A 186 -14.25 12.42 -1.57
N PRO A 187 -14.14 13.47 -0.74
CA PRO A 187 -15.12 13.71 0.32
C PRO A 187 -16.51 13.99 -0.27
N GLY A 188 -17.57 13.70 0.47
CA GLY A 188 -18.91 14.13 0.12
C GLY A 188 -19.03 15.66 0.12
N GLU A 189 -19.93 16.19 -0.71
CA GLU A 189 -20.15 17.65 -0.82
C GLU A 189 -20.81 18.27 0.43
N SER A 190 -21.32 17.46 1.35
CA SER A 190 -21.95 17.90 2.58
C SER A 190 -21.61 16.96 3.75
N GLU A 191 -21.82 17.42 4.99
CA GLU A 191 -21.59 16.62 6.21
C GLU A 191 -22.38 15.30 6.26
N THR A 192 -23.42 15.17 5.43
CA THR A 192 -24.27 13.97 5.34
C THR A 192 -24.19 13.28 3.97
N GLY A 193 -23.35 13.79 3.06
CA GLY A 193 -23.18 13.23 1.71
C GLY A 193 -22.23 12.06 1.71
N THR A 194 -22.58 11.01 0.96
CA THR A 194 -21.63 9.95 0.62
C THR A 194 -20.54 10.51 -0.30
N GLY A 195 -19.31 10.01 -0.16
CA GLY A 195 -18.22 10.38 -1.05
C GLY A 195 -18.37 9.77 -2.45
N SER A 196 -17.40 10.04 -3.29
CA SER A 196 -17.27 9.41 -4.61
C SER A 196 -15.85 8.92 -4.85
N ALA A 197 -15.68 8.00 -5.77
CA ALA A 197 -14.38 7.54 -6.23
C ALA A 197 -14.17 7.92 -7.69
N VAL A 198 -12.94 8.29 -8.02
CA VAL A 198 -12.50 8.68 -9.37
C VAL A 198 -11.20 7.96 -9.67
N LEU A 199 -11.05 7.50 -10.89
CA LEU A 199 -9.81 6.92 -11.38
C LEU A 199 -9.11 7.92 -12.31
N TYR A 200 -7.83 8.15 -12.10
CA TYR A 200 -6.95 8.93 -12.97
C TYR A 200 -5.93 8.00 -13.61
N ARG A 201 -5.79 8.09 -14.91
CA ARG A 201 -4.82 7.32 -15.69
C ARG A 201 -4.04 8.22 -16.62
N MET A 202 -2.84 7.81 -16.98
CA MET A 202 -2.06 8.47 -18.01
C MET A 202 -2.50 7.96 -19.40
N GLN A 203 -2.75 8.88 -20.31
CA GLN A 203 -2.99 8.55 -21.72
C GLN A 203 -2.38 9.62 -22.61
N ASP A 204 -1.51 9.21 -23.53
CA ASP A 204 -0.82 10.11 -24.46
C ASP A 204 -0.10 11.29 -23.74
N GLY A 205 0.52 11.02 -22.59
CA GLY A 205 1.23 12.02 -21.77
C GLY A 205 0.34 12.98 -20.98
N ASN A 206 -0.97 12.71 -20.90
CA ASN A 206 -1.93 13.53 -20.15
C ASN A 206 -2.68 12.68 -19.14
N ILE A 207 -3.03 13.28 -18.01
CA ILE A 207 -3.89 12.63 -17.03
C ILE A 207 -5.36 12.72 -17.47
N GLU A 208 -5.96 11.57 -17.72
CA GLU A 208 -7.41 11.44 -17.93
C GLU A 208 -8.12 11.12 -16.64
N ARG A 209 -9.27 11.76 -16.43
CA ARG A 209 -10.17 11.55 -15.29
C ARG A 209 -11.37 10.72 -15.72
N SER A 210 -11.63 9.60 -15.04
CA SER A 210 -12.85 8.82 -15.24
C SER A 210 -14.12 9.55 -14.77
N VAL A 211 -15.26 8.98 -15.05
CA VAL A 211 -16.52 9.39 -14.38
C VAL A 211 -16.44 9.07 -12.88
N GLU A 212 -17.14 9.87 -12.09
CA GLU A 212 -17.28 9.59 -10.67
C GLU A 212 -18.21 8.40 -10.44
N VAL A 213 -17.86 7.55 -9.48
CA VAL A 213 -18.70 6.45 -9.04
C VAL A 213 -18.95 6.57 -7.54
N ASN A 214 -20.18 6.23 -7.11
CA ASN A 214 -20.57 6.36 -5.72
C ASN A 214 -19.81 5.37 -4.83
N VAL A 215 -19.54 5.79 -3.60
CA VAL A 215 -19.14 4.93 -2.49
C VAL A 215 -20.30 4.81 -1.50
N SER A 216 -20.34 3.72 -0.74
CA SER A 216 -21.45 3.42 0.19
C SER A 216 -21.48 4.31 1.42
N GLU A 217 -20.36 4.91 1.81
CA GLU A 217 -20.21 5.72 3.02
C GLU A 217 -19.31 6.93 2.78
N ASP A 218 -19.37 7.88 3.70
CA ASP A 218 -18.44 9.00 3.70
C ASP A 218 -16.99 8.52 3.83
N ALA A 219 -16.12 9.17 3.12
CA ALA A 219 -14.71 8.83 3.06
C ALA A 219 -13.98 8.91 4.42
N THR A 220 -14.52 9.62 5.40
CA THR A 220 -13.99 9.67 6.78
C THR A 220 -14.20 8.35 7.53
N HIS A 221 -15.14 7.54 7.09
CA HIS A 221 -15.46 6.23 7.65
C HIS A 221 -14.63 5.09 7.07
N ILE A 222 -13.77 5.33 6.09
CA ILE A 222 -12.91 4.29 5.51
C ILE A 222 -11.99 3.71 6.58
N ARG A 223 -12.00 2.39 6.70
CA ARG A 223 -11.21 1.63 7.65
C ARG A 223 -10.04 0.91 6.98
N ARG A 224 -10.25 0.39 5.78
CA ARG A 224 -9.23 -0.36 5.03
C ARG A 224 -9.45 -0.19 3.53
N ILE A 225 -8.36 -0.03 2.79
CA ILE A 225 -8.31 -0.17 1.34
C ILE A 225 -7.33 -1.30 1.03
N THR A 226 -7.71 -2.20 0.15
CA THR A 226 -6.88 -3.35 -0.26
C THR A 226 -7.00 -3.53 -1.76
N VAL A 227 -5.89 -3.75 -2.44
CA VAL A 227 -5.86 -4.18 -3.84
C VAL A 227 -5.81 -5.70 -3.88
N GLY A 228 -6.51 -6.30 -4.82
CA GLY A 228 -6.49 -7.73 -5.03
C GLY A 228 -7.19 -8.10 -6.32
N ARG A 229 -7.52 -9.37 -6.51
CA ARG A 229 -8.16 -9.86 -7.73
C ARG A 229 -9.54 -10.45 -7.45
N LEU A 230 -10.45 -10.24 -8.39
CA LEU A 230 -11.78 -10.87 -8.41
C LEU A 230 -11.69 -12.31 -8.91
N LEU A 231 -12.78 -13.03 -8.77
CA LEU A 231 -12.96 -14.32 -9.44
C LEU A 231 -12.80 -14.13 -10.97
N GLY A 232 -11.88 -14.90 -11.56
CA GLY A 232 -11.49 -14.71 -12.96
C GLY A 232 -10.23 -13.87 -13.16
N GLY A 233 -9.61 -13.38 -12.06
CA GLY A 233 -8.29 -12.76 -12.09
C GLY A 233 -8.28 -11.25 -12.39
N THR A 234 -9.43 -10.60 -12.55
CA THR A 234 -9.50 -9.15 -12.81
C THR A 234 -9.06 -8.36 -11.57
N PRO A 235 -8.16 -7.37 -11.69
CA PRO A 235 -7.78 -6.50 -10.59
C PRO A 235 -8.96 -5.73 -10.02
N ALA A 236 -8.96 -5.50 -8.71
CA ALA A 236 -10.00 -4.72 -8.03
C ALA A 236 -9.46 -4.05 -6.76
N VAL A 237 -10.11 -2.95 -6.38
CA VAL A 237 -9.86 -2.24 -5.12
C VAL A 237 -11.05 -2.47 -4.20
N PHE A 238 -10.78 -2.93 -2.99
CA PHE A 238 -11.75 -3.22 -1.94
C PHE A 238 -11.66 -2.12 -0.88
N VAL A 239 -12.73 -1.32 -0.74
CA VAL A 239 -12.79 -0.21 0.21
C VAL A 239 -13.79 -0.55 1.31
N ALA A 240 -13.28 -0.85 2.50
CA ALA A 240 -14.10 -1.17 3.66
C ALA A 240 -14.35 0.08 4.50
N SER A 241 -15.61 0.44 4.67
CA SER A 241 -16.04 1.61 5.43
C SER A 241 -16.96 1.23 6.60
N ALA A 242 -16.87 1.97 7.70
CA ALA A 242 -17.73 1.77 8.86
C ALA A 242 -19.08 2.44 8.64
N VAL A 243 -20.16 1.72 8.94
CA VAL A 243 -21.53 2.19 8.92
C VAL A 243 -22.03 2.35 10.36
N ASN A 244 -22.40 3.56 10.75
CA ASN A 244 -22.99 3.86 12.08
C ASN A 244 -22.20 3.24 13.28
N ASN A 245 -20.89 3.16 13.20
CA ASN A 245 -19.99 2.57 14.23
C ASN A 245 -20.29 1.11 14.63
N SER A 246 -21.15 0.39 13.92
CA SER A 246 -21.57 -0.97 14.29
C SER A 246 -21.49 -1.98 13.15
N ALA A 247 -21.33 -1.53 11.92
CA ALA A 247 -21.27 -2.37 10.74
C ALA A 247 -20.12 -1.95 9.83
N ILE A 248 -19.77 -2.81 8.89
CA ILE A 248 -18.82 -2.57 7.80
C ILE A 248 -19.54 -2.86 6.49
N VAL A 249 -19.35 -1.97 5.52
CA VAL A 249 -19.65 -2.21 4.11
C VAL A 249 -18.34 -2.25 3.34
N THR A 250 -18.28 -3.03 2.27
CA THR A 250 -17.11 -3.06 1.39
C THR A 250 -17.54 -2.74 -0.04
N ASP A 251 -17.09 -1.61 -0.55
CA ASP A 251 -17.20 -1.25 -1.96
C ASP A 251 -16.10 -1.96 -2.76
N VAL A 252 -16.45 -2.46 -3.94
CA VAL A 252 -15.53 -3.18 -4.82
C VAL A 252 -15.46 -2.43 -6.15
N PHE A 253 -14.30 -1.86 -6.42
CA PHE A 253 -14.04 -1.08 -7.63
C PHE A 253 -13.24 -1.90 -8.61
N ALA A 254 -13.67 -1.90 -9.88
CA ALA A 254 -13.00 -2.61 -10.95
C ALA A 254 -13.17 -1.89 -12.29
N TRP A 255 -12.31 -2.24 -13.25
CA TRP A 255 -12.42 -1.83 -14.62
C TRP A 255 -13.35 -2.80 -15.37
N ARG A 256 -14.53 -2.33 -15.77
CA ARG A 256 -15.57 -3.16 -16.41
C ARG A 256 -16.12 -2.49 -17.65
N ASN A 257 -16.06 -3.18 -18.79
CA ASN A 257 -16.57 -2.67 -20.08
C ASN A 257 -15.98 -1.27 -20.41
N ASP A 258 -14.66 -1.13 -20.30
CA ASP A 258 -13.91 0.11 -20.50
C ASP A 258 -14.37 1.28 -19.62
N ARG A 259 -14.86 0.96 -18.43
CA ARG A 259 -15.29 1.97 -17.44
C ARG A 259 -14.87 1.58 -16.02
N PHE A 260 -14.44 2.57 -15.28
CA PHE A 260 -14.32 2.46 -13.83
C PHE A 260 -15.70 2.31 -13.19
N SER A 261 -15.88 1.34 -12.31
CA SER A 261 -17.19 0.99 -11.75
C SER A 261 -17.05 0.48 -10.31
N ASN A 262 -18.00 0.86 -9.45
CA ASN A 262 -18.23 0.16 -8.18
C ASN A 262 -19.19 -1.00 -8.47
N ILE A 263 -18.68 -2.23 -8.58
CA ILE A 263 -19.43 -3.42 -9.02
C ILE A 263 -20.30 -4.01 -7.92
N SER A 264 -20.07 -3.66 -6.66
CA SER A 264 -20.88 -4.10 -5.51
C SER A 264 -22.04 -3.15 -5.19
N TYR A 265 -22.01 -1.92 -5.72
CA TYR A 265 -22.96 -0.87 -5.39
C TYR A 265 -24.35 -1.10 -6.02
N SER A 266 -25.39 -1.09 -5.19
CA SER A 266 -26.77 -1.15 -5.62
C SER A 266 -27.41 0.24 -5.60
N ARG A 267 -27.90 0.69 -6.75
CA ARG A 267 -28.63 1.98 -6.87
C ARG A 267 -29.97 1.99 -6.14
N GLU A 268 -30.54 0.81 -5.86
CA GLU A 268 -31.82 0.70 -5.16
C GLU A 268 -31.69 0.97 -3.66
N SER A 269 -30.55 0.60 -3.08
CA SER A 269 -30.25 0.74 -1.65
C SER A 269 -29.22 1.82 -1.34
N ASP A 270 -28.66 2.48 -2.36
CA ASP A 270 -27.57 3.46 -2.25
C ASP A 270 -26.36 2.95 -1.44
N THR A 271 -26.10 1.64 -1.52
CA THR A 271 -24.99 0.99 -0.78
C THR A 271 -24.65 -0.37 -1.39
N SER A 272 -23.47 -0.88 -1.04
CA SER A 272 -23.02 -2.24 -1.38
C SER A 272 -23.63 -3.26 -0.41
N VAL A 273 -24.95 -3.46 -0.50
CA VAL A 273 -25.75 -4.25 0.45
C VAL A 273 -25.25 -5.69 0.63
N GLN A 274 -24.72 -6.31 -0.43
CA GLN A 274 -24.21 -7.68 -0.39
C GLN A 274 -23.02 -7.85 0.56
N THR A 275 -22.27 -6.77 0.78
CA THR A 275 -21.06 -6.77 1.62
C THR A 275 -21.31 -6.14 2.99
N LEU A 276 -22.52 -5.64 3.27
CA LEU A 276 -22.88 -5.03 4.55
C LEU A 276 -22.97 -6.08 5.64
N ARG A 277 -22.25 -5.85 6.75
CA ARG A 277 -22.16 -6.78 7.88
C ARG A 277 -21.94 -6.10 9.21
N ASN A 278 -22.58 -6.60 10.26
CA ASN A 278 -22.44 -6.08 11.64
C ASN A 278 -21.22 -6.70 12.36
N TYR A 279 -20.09 -6.75 11.67
CA TYR A 279 -18.86 -7.32 12.21
C TYR A 279 -17.63 -6.77 11.50
N TYR A 280 -16.56 -6.49 12.26
CA TYR A 280 -15.32 -5.91 11.69
C TYR A 280 -14.43 -7.01 11.13
N VAL A 281 -14.83 -7.56 9.99
CA VAL A 281 -14.05 -8.49 9.16
C VAL A 281 -13.89 -7.87 7.78
N TYR A 282 -12.70 -7.96 7.22
CA TYR A 282 -12.35 -7.31 5.96
C TYR A 282 -12.18 -8.35 4.85
N ALA A 283 -12.24 -7.89 3.60
CA ALA A 283 -11.88 -8.70 2.46
C ALA A 283 -10.40 -9.12 2.56
N GLU A 284 -10.10 -10.37 2.24
CA GLU A 284 -8.77 -10.97 2.33
C GLU A 284 -8.69 -12.18 1.42
N ASP A 285 -7.53 -12.44 0.81
CA ASP A 285 -7.23 -13.74 0.17
C ASP A 285 -6.89 -14.73 1.29
N ILE A 286 -7.94 -15.34 1.87
CA ILE A 286 -7.81 -16.14 3.09
C ILE A 286 -7.37 -17.58 2.81
N ASP A 287 -7.53 -18.09 1.58
CA ASP A 287 -7.07 -19.42 1.19
C ASP A 287 -5.77 -19.41 0.36
N GLY A 288 -5.27 -18.22 -0.01
CA GLY A 288 -4.00 -18.04 -0.71
C GLY A 288 -4.06 -18.40 -2.19
N ASP A 289 -5.25 -18.37 -2.81
CA ASP A 289 -5.42 -18.70 -4.23
C ASP A 289 -5.27 -17.49 -5.17
N GLY A 290 -5.00 -16.29 -4.61
CA GLY A 290 -4.82 -15.04 -5.34
C GLY A 290 -6.12 -14.29 -5.63
N VAL A 291 -7.27 -14.82 -5.20
CA VAL A 291 -8.58 -14.16 -5.30
C VAL A 291 -8.98 -13.60 -3.94
N MET A 292 -9.54 -12.41 -3.92
CA MET A 292 -10.02 -11.81 -2.67
C MET A 292 -11.41 -12.34 -2.31
N GLU A 293 -11.53 -12.89 -1.10
CA GLU A 293 -12.82 -13.23 -0.53
C GLU A 293 -13.42 -12.08 0.25
N LEU A 294 -14.72 -11.91 0.07
CA LEU A 294 -15.56 -10.99 0.81
C LEU A 294 -16.28 -11.73 1.94
N PRO A 295 -16.27 -11.19 3.17
CA PRO A 295 -16.96 -11.82 4.28
C PRO A 295 -18.42 -11.39 4.35
N SER A 296 -19.32 -12.33 4.61
CA SER A 296 -20.68 -12.09 5.06
C SER A 296 -21.01 -12.94 6.29
N LEU A 297 -22.04 -12.56 7.05
CA LEU A 297 -22.36 -13.25 8.29
C LEU A 297 -23.53 -14.20 8.13
N ILE A 298 -23.37 -15.41 8.65
CA ILE A 298 -24.48 -16.35 8.84
C ILE A 298 -24.78 -16.48 10.34
N THR A 299 -26.00 -16.15 10.71
CA THR A 299 -26.45 -16.28 12.09
C THR A 299 -26.55 -17.78 12.45
N MET A 300 -25.82 -18.16 13.50
CA MET A 300 -25.88 -19.53 14.04
C MET A 300 -27.12 -19.70 14.90
N LYS A 301 -27.75 -20.88 14.82
CA LYS A 301 -28.81 -21.27 15.78
C LYS A 301 -28.19 -21.38 17.17
N ARG A 302 -28.96 -21.02 18.21
CA ARG A 302 -28.55 -21.24 19.59
C ARG A 302 -28.66 -22.73 19.91
N VAL A 303 -27.65 -23.26 20.59
CA VAL A 303 -27.67 -24.67 21.08
C VAL A 303 -28.79 -24.84 22.10
N PHE A 304 -28.92 -23.87 23.01
CA PHE A 304 -29.94 -23.83 24.04
C PHE A 304 -30.76 -22.54 23.81
N PRO A 305 -31.98 -22.62 23.26
CA PRO A 305 -32.81 -21.44 22.96
C PRO A 305 -33.10 -20.55 24.19
N GLU A 306 -33.19 -21.15 25.36
CA GLU A 306 -33.50 -20.48 26.62
C GLU A 306 -32.31 -19.71 27.23
N GLN A 307 -31.10 -19.92 26.73
CA GLN A 307 -29.92 -19.21 27.24
C GLN A 307 -29.84 -17.79 26.71
N GLU A 308 -29.76 -16.84 27.63
CA GLU A 308 -29.37 -15.48 27.35
C GLU A 308 -27.88 -15.44 26.96
N GLY A 309 -27.54 -14.76 25.89
CA GLY A 309 -26.16 -14.63 25.45
C GLY A 309 -26.04 -13.91 24.11
N LYS A 310 -24.82 -13.51 23.77
CA LYS A 310 -24.54 -12.85 22.48
C LYS A 310 -24.79 -13.80 21.32
N GLN A 311 -25.46 -13.32 20.29
CA GLN A 311 -25.62 -14.04 19.03
C GLN A 311 -24.24 -14.42 18.46
N LYS A 312 -24.08 -15.66 18.03
CA LYS A 312 -22.86 -16.14 17.37
C LYS A 312 -23.10 -16.24 15.87
N PHE A 313 -22.02 -16.07 15.13
CA PHE A 313 -22.04 -16.02 13.67
C PHE A 313 -20.95 -16.95 13.11
N LEU A 314 -21.23 -17.50 11.96
CA LEU A 314 -20.21 -17.97 11.01
C LEU A 314 -19.90 -16.84 10.04
N ILE A 315 -18.69 -16.82 9.56
CA ILE A 315 -18.31 -15.99 8.42
C ILE A 315 -18.37 -16.86 7.17
N ARG A 316 -19.21 -16.48 6.24
CA ARG A 316 -19.24 -17.00 4.88
C ARG A 316 -18.24 -16.18 4.06
N TRP A 317 -17.29 -16.82 3.45
CA TRP A 317 -16.35 -16.23 2.54
C TRP A 317 -16.78 -16.54 1.12
N PHE A 318 -16.94 -15.50 0.31
CA PHE A 318 -17.34 -15.62 -1.07
C PHE A 318 -16.45 -14.76 -1.96
N ALA A 319 -16.11 -15.27 -3.13
CA ALA A 319 -15.48 -14.49 -4.19
C ALA A 319 -16.54 -13.85 -5.06
N MET A 320 -16.23 -12.68 -5.63
CA MET A 320 -17.10 -11.95 -6.53
C MET A 320 -16.48 -11.91 -7.92
N ASP A 321 -17.29 -12.10 -8.97
CA ASP A 321 -16.84 -11.87 -10.34
C ASP A 321 -17.10 -10.41 -10.78
N LEU A 322 -16.66 -10.08 -12.00
CA LEU A 322 -16.77 -8.73 -12.55
C LEU A 322 -18.23 -8.26 -12.74
N GLU A 323 -19.18 -9.16 -12.83
CA GLU A 323 -20.63 -8.88 -12.92
C GLU A 323 -21.28 -8.74 -11.54
N GLY A 324 -20.52 -8.89 -10.46
CA GLY A 324 -21.04 -8.82 -9.09
C GLY A 324 -21.74 -10.11 -8.62
N ARG A 325 -21.53 -11.24 -9.32
CA ARG A 325 -22.07 -12.54 -8.91
C ARG A 325 -21.17 -13.17 -7.88
N GLU A 326 -21.78 -13.73 -6.85
CA GLU A 326 -21.09 -14.34 -5.72
C GLU A 326 -20.86 -15.85 -5.96
N MET A 327 -19.69 -16.32 -5.52
CA MET A 327 -19.37 -17.74 -5.45
C MET A 327 -18.85 -18.08 -4.05
N ASP A 328 -19.57 -18.94 -3.34
CA ASP A 328 -19.15 -19.41 -2.02
C ASP A 328 -17.83 -20.18 -2.10
N LYS A 329 -16.89 -19.82 -1.25
CA LYS A 329 -15.60 -20.47 -1.11
C LYS A 329 -15.61 -21.41 0.11
N PHE A 330 -15.77 -20.87 1.30
CA PHE A 330 -15.80 -21.65 2.53
C PHE A 330 -16.42 -20.86 3.69
N PHE A 331 -16.48 -21.49 4.86
CA PHE A 331 -17.07 -20.94 6.07
C PHE A 331 -16.10 -21.06 7.22
N THR A 332 -16.04 -20.04 8.07
CA THR A 332 -15.19 -20.03 9.25
C THR A 332 -15.95 -19.62 10.49
N PHE A 333 -15.53 -20.13 11.63
CA PHE A 333 -15.87 -19.60 12.95
C PHE A 333 -14.64 -18.90 13.53
N HIS A 334 -14.80 -17.67 13.97
CA HIS A 334 -13.69 -16.88 14.52
C HIS A 334 -13.84 -16.66 16.02
N ASN A 335 -12.76 -16.89 16.74
CA ASN A 335 -12.59 -16.47 18.13
C ASN A 335 -11.56 -15.33 18.19
N TYR A 336 -12.04 -14.09 18.14
CA TYR A 336 -11.15 -12.91 18.15
C TYR A 336 -10.40 -12.73 19.47
N LEU A 337 -11.00 -13.06 20.60
CA LEU A 337 -10.34 -12.97 21.88
C LEU A 337 -9.20 -13.99 22.02
N GLY A 338 -9.39 -15.17 21.42
CA GLY A 338 -8.39 -16.23 21.42
C GLY A 338 -7.39 -16.16 20.25
N GLY A 339 -7.62 -15.26 19.27
CA GLY A 339 -6.74 -15.10 18.11
C GLY A 339 -6.69 -16.32 17.16
N TRP A 340 -7.80 -17.09 17.03
CA TRP A 340 -7.87 -18.23 16.14
C TRP A 340 -9.18 -18.30 15.36
N TYR A 341 -9.15 -18.98 14.24
CA TYR A 341 -10.36 -19.35 13.50
C TYR A 341 -10.34 -20.83 13.13
N MET A 342 -11.52 -21.36 12.83
CA MET A 342 -11.70 -22.74 12.37
C MET A 342 -12.49 -22.73 11.07
N GLN A 343 -11.94 -23.33 10.03
CA GLN A 343 -12.64 -23.57 8.78
C GLN A 343 -13.62 -24.73 8.95
N LEU A 344 -14.80 -24.58 8.37
CA LEU A 344 -15.89 -25.54 8.43
C LEU A 344 -16.17 -26.12 7.04
N ALA A 345 -16.51 -27.38 6.99
CA ALA A 345 -17.01 -27.98 5.76
C ALA A 345 -18.32 -27.28 5.33
N SER A 346 -18.47 -26.99 4.03
CA SER A 346 -19.65 -26.31 3.49
C SER A 346 -20.96 -27.03 3.80
N SER A 347 -20.93 -28.37 3.93
CA SER A 347 -22.07 -29.18 4.34
C SER A 347 -22.52 -28.97 5.79
N TRP A 348 -21.63 -28.40 6.64
CA TRP A 348 -21.93 -28.14 8.05
C TRP A 348 -22.46 -26.71 8.25
N ALA A 349 -22.00 -25.75 7.45
CA ALA A 349 -22.25 -24.34 7.66
C ALA A 349 -23.69 -23.97 8.03
N PRO A 350 -24.74 -24.41 7.31
CA PRO A 350 -26.11 -24.07 7.66
C PRO A 350 -26.66 -24.82 8.88
N ARG A 351 -25.93 -25.82 9.39
CA ARG A 351 -26.41 -26.76 10.42
C ARG A 351 -25.54 -26.78 11.67
N VAL A 352 -24.55 -25.91 11.76
CA VAL A 352 -23.65 -25.88 12.91
C VAL A 352 -24.11 -24.84 13.95
N SER A 353 -23.94 -25.19 15.21
CA SER A 353 -24.09 -24.28 16.35
C SER A 353 -22.88 -24.43 17.26
N VAL A 354 -22.63 -23.44 18.10
CA VAL A 354 -21.51 -23.47 19.03
C VAL A 354 -21.97 -23.02 20.41
N ASP A 355 -21.61 -23.79 21.41
CA ASP A 355 -21.69 -23.41 22.82
C ASP A 355 -20.30 -23.09 23.34
N GLN A 356 -20.23 -22.14 24.28
CA GLN A 356 -18.99 -21.70 24.90
C GLN A 356 -19.14 -21.68 26.41
N ASP A 357 -18.33 -22.49 27.06
CA ASP A 357 -18.19 -22.50 28.51
C ASP A 357 -16.73 -22.17 28.88
N GLY A 358 -16.52 -20.96 29.39
CA GLY A 358 -15.18 -20.46 29.64
C GLY A 358 -14.31 -20.43 28.38
N GLY A 359 -13.19 -21.14 28.41
CA GLY A 359 -12.28 -21.29 27.26
C GLY A 359 -12.62 -22.47 26.32
N ARG A 360 -13.67 -23.24 26.64
CA ARG A 360 -14.08 -24.43 25.88
C ARG A 360 -15.16 -24.08 24.87
N TYR A 361 -14.96 -24.45 23.60
CA TYR A 361 -15.93 -24.33 22.51
C TYR A 361 -16.39 -25.72 22.09
N THR A 362 -17.70 -25.95 22.09
CA THR A 362 -18.31 -27.21 21.66
C THR A 362 -19.19 -26.94 20.44
N PHE A 363 -18.89 -27.59 19.34
CA PHE A 363 -19.63 -27.47 18.09
C PHE A 363 -20.65 -28.61 17.99
N TYR A 364 -21.86 -28.28 17.58
CA TYR A 364 -22.99 -29.18 17.38
C TYR A 364 -23.41 -29.10 15.92
N VAL A 365 -23.62 -30.21 15.29
CA VAL A 365 -24.16 -30.33 13.93
C VAL A 365 -25.55 -30.91 14.02
N TRP A 366 -26.53 -30.25 13.39
CA TRP A 366 -27.95 -30.66 13.45
C TRP A 366 -28.31 -31.56 12.28
#